data_d516b216339d7ae8ccf373790a8f2be5
#
_entry.id   d516b216339d7ae8ccf373790a8f2be5
#
_cell.length_a   1.000
_cell.length_b   1.000
_cell.length_c   1.000
_cell.angle_alpha   90.00
_cell.angle_beta   90.00
_cell.angle_gamma   90.00
#
_symmetry.space_group_name_H-M   'P 1'
#
loop_
_entity.id
_entity.type
_entity.pdbx_description
1 polymer ?
#
loop_
_entity_poly.entity_id
_entity_poly.type
_entity_poly.pdbx_seq_one_letter_code
_entity_poly.pdbx_strand_id
1 'polypeptide(L)'
;MQKFERGQFIIFEGRSAYVNFVSSEYITVCTHETLKPPEEAEHSLSPIRQVNVCVNSIYWDQIFPDPERPYNRFSTEYTEIVENLK
;
A
#
# COMPACT_ATOMS: atom_id res chain seq x y z
N MET A 1 9.93 -12.63 -14.32
CA MET A 1 8.74 -12.48 -13.49
C MET A 1 9.00 -11.47 -12.39
N GLN A 2 8.14 -10.46 -12.27
CA GLN A 2 8.29 -9.46 -11.22
C GLN A 2 7.91 -10.04 -9.86
N LYS A 3 8.67 -9.67 -8.85
CA LYS A 3 8.37 -10.03 -7.47
C LYS A 3 8.03 -8.77 -6.70
N PHE A 4 6.96 -8.84 -5.94
CA PHE A 4 6.53 -7.75 -5.09
C PHE A 4 6.70 -8.12 -3.63
N GLU A 5 6.89 -7.12 -2.80
CA GLU A 5 7.04 -7.27 -1.36
C GLU A 5 5.91 -6.51 -0.67
N ARG A 6 5.36 -7.09 0.38
CA ARG A 6 4.33 -6.41 1.17
C ARG A 6 4.88 -5.09 1.71
N GLY A 7 4.15 -4.02 1.48
CA GLY A 7 4.57 -2.68 1.87
C GLY A 7 5.37 -1.92 0.83
N GLN A 8 5.70 -2.56 -0.30
CA GLN A 8 6.42 -1.91 -1.38
C GLN A 8 5.54 -0.85 -2.03
N PHE A 9 6.10 0.36 -2.23
CA PHE A 9 5.40 1.41 -2.97
C PHE A 9 5.57 1.18 -4.46
N ILE A 10 4.46 1.32 -5.17
CA ILE A 10 4.38 1.06 -6.61
C ILE A 10 3.55 2.14 -7.30
N ILE A 11 3.67 2.18 -8.62
CA ILE A 11 2.77 2.96 -9.47
C ILE A 11 1.76 2.00 -10.10
N PHE A 12 0.51 2.23 -9.81
CA PHE A 12 -0.61 1.43 -10.30
C PHE A 12 -1.62 2.36 -10.97
N GLU A 13 -1.86 2.13 -12.26
CA GLU A 13 -2.75 2.97 -13.07
C GLU A 13 -2.41 4.46 -12.98
N GLY A 14 -1.09 4.76 -13.00
CA GLY A 14 -0.62 6.14 -12.94
C GLY A 14 -0.65 6.79 -11.58
N ARG A 15 -0.96 6.02 -10.53
CA ARG A 15 -1.05 6.53 -9.15
C ARG A 15 -0.13 5.77 -8.23
N SER A 16 0.36 6.45 -7.21
CA SER A 16 1.14 5.81 -6.16
C SER A 16 0.23 4.97 -5.27
N ALA A 17 0.65 3.75 -4.99
CA ALA A 17 -0.07 2.83 -4.12
C ALA A 17 0.97 1.96 -3.40
N TYR A 18 0.54 1.11 -2.49
CA TYR A 18 1.47 0.14 -1.91
C TYR A 18 0.87 -1.26 -1.91
N VAL A 19 1.76 -2.24 -1.93
CA VAL A 19 1.35 -3.66 -1.92
C VAL A 19 0.95 -4.03 -0.51
N ASN A 20 -0.28 -4.51 -0.32
CA ASN A 20 -0.81 -4.87 0.99
C ASN A 20 -0.77 -6.38 1.26
N PHE A 21 -0.82 -7.18 0.21
CA PHE A 21 -0.78 -8.64 0.32
C PHE A 21 -0.14 -9.23 -0.93
N VAL A 22 0.64 -10.29 -0.76
CA VAL A 22 1.33 -10.96 -1.88
C VAL A 22 1.01 -12.45 -1.84
N SER A 23 0.56 -12.98 -2.99
CA SER A 23 0.48 -14.42 -3.22
C SER A 23 1.18 -14.74 -4.54
N SER A 24 1.28 -16.01 -4.89
CA SER A 24 1.90 -16.42 -6.16
C SER A 24 1.05 -16.06 -7.38
N GLU A 25 -0.24 -15.84 -7.19
CA GLU A 25 -1.18 -15.63 -8.30
C GLU A 25 -1.72 -14.20 -8.38
N TYR A 26 -1.69 -13.45 -7.26
CA TYR A 26 -2.21 -12.10 -7.22
C TYR A 26 -1.55 -11.31 -6.10
N ILE A 27 -1.67 -9.99 -6.19
CA ILE A 27 -1.33 -9.09 -5.09
C ILE A 27 -2.54 -8.20 -4.83
N THR A 28 -2.66 -7.68 -3.61
CA THR A 28 -3.60 -6.59 -3.35
C THR A 28 -2.79 -5.31 -3.20
N VAL A 29 -3.28 -4.24 -3.81
CA VAL A 29 -2.65 -2.92 -3.71
C VAL A 29 -3.61 -1.98 -3.00
N CYS A 30 -3.08 -1.22 -2.05
CA CYS A 30 -3.86 -0.20 -1.35
C CYS A 30 -3.71 1.11 -2.10
N THR A 31 -4.80 1.58 -2.68
CA THR A 31 -4.82 2.81 -3.47
C THR A 31 -5.15 4.04 -2.63
N HIS A 32 -5.86 3.83 -1.53
CA HIS A 32 -6.27 4.93 -0.65
C HIS A 32 -6.28 4.48 0.81
N GLU A 33 -5.82 5.36 1.68
CA GLU A 33 -5.96 5.21 3.13
C GLU A 33 -6.56 6.49 3.68
N THR A 34 -7.58 6.38 4.52
CA THR A 34 -8.17 7.53 5.20
C THR A 34 -8.43 7.17 6.65
N LEU A 35 -8.43 8.19 7.52
CA LEU A 35 -8.81 7.99 8.90
C LEU A 35 -10.32 7.86 8.99
N LYS A 36 -10.78 6.90 9.79
CA LYS A 36 -12.21 6.77 10.07
C LYS A 36 -12.65 7.90 10.98
N PRO A 37 -13.92 8.35 10.86
CA PRO A 37 -14.47 9.29 11.82
C PRO A 37 -14.37 8.72 13.25
N PRO A 38 -14.23 9.57 14.29
CA PRO A 38 -14.09 9.07 15.67
C PRO A 38 -15.16 8.10 16.10
N GLU A 39 -16.39 8.33 15.69
CA GLU A 39 -17.53 7.46 16.00
C GLU A 39 -17.35 6.05 15.45
N GLU A 40 -16.87 5.93 14.22
CA GLU A 40 -16.64 4.67 13.57
C GLU A 40 -15.38 3.99 14.12
N ALA A 41 -14.35 4.76 14.43
CA ALA A 41 -13.09 4.25 14.94
C ALA A 41 -13.26 3.58 16.32
N GLU A 42 -14.18 4.07 17.15
CA GLU A 42 -14.45 3.51 18.48
C GLU A 42 -14.96 2.07 18.42
N HIS A 43 -15.63 1.71 17.33
CA HIS A 43 -16.24 0.40 17.16
C HIS A 43 -15.47 -0.49 16.18
N SER A 44 -14.29 -0.07 15.76
CA SER A 44 -13.50 -0.79 14.77
C SER A 44 -12.17 -1.26 15.33
N LEU A 45 -11.63 -2.36 14.76
CA LEU A 45 -10.32 -2.88 15.14
C LEU A 45 -9.18 -2.00 14.65
N SER A 46 -9.44 -1.13 13.65
CA SER A 46 -8.43 -0.25 13.07
C SER A 46 -9.03 1.13 12.86
N PRO A 47 -8.26 2.20 13.17
CA PRO A 47 -8.72 3.58 12.90
C PRO A 47 -8.59 3.97 11.42
N ILE A 48 -8.07 3.10 10.57
CA ILE A 48 -7.78 3.39 9.17
C ILE A 48 -8.73 2.63 8.27
N ARG A 49 -9.28 3.34 7.28
CA ARG A 49 -10.05 2.75 6.20
C ARG A 49 -9.17 2.65 4.97
N GLN A 50 -9.13 1.47 4.36
CA GLN A 50 -8.31 1.20 3.19
C GLN A 50 -9.18 0.80 2.01
N VAL A 51 -8.75 1.21 0.80
CA VAL A 51 -9.33 0.72 -0.45
C VAL A 51 -8.27 -0.15 -1.11
N ASN A 52 -8.56 -1.43 -1.24
CA ASN A 52 -7.64 -2.42 -1.80
C ASN A 52 -8.19 -2.97 -3.11
N VAL A 53 -7.29 -3.16 -4.08
CA VAL A 53 -7.61 -3.74 -5.39
C VAL A 53 -6.80 -5.02 -5.55
N CYS A 54 -7.46 -6.10 -5.96
CA CYS A 54 -6.80 -7.37 -6.23
C CYS A 54 -6.30 -7.38 -7.68
N VAL A 55 -5.00 -7.61 -7.89
CA VAL A 55 -4.38 -7.58 -9.21
C VAL A 55 -3.78 -8.95 -9.51
N ASN A 56 -4.34 -9.62 -10.52
CA ASN A 56 -3.86 -10.92 -10.98
C ASN A 56 -2.46 -10.79 -11.59
N SER A 57 -1.65 -11.85 -11.45
CA SER A 57 -0.26 -11.84 -11.93
C SER A 57 -0.11 -11.54 -13.42
N ILE A 58 -1.12 -11.79 -14.21
CA ILE A 58 -1.07 -11.47 -15.66
C ILE A 58 -0.99 -9.98 -15.95
N TYR A 59 -1.32 -9.13 -14.96
CA TYR A 59 -1.27 -7.67 -15.09
C TYR A 59 -0.08 -7.04 -14.39
N TRP A 60 0.82 -7.84 -13.79
CA TRP A 60 1.95 -7.32 -13.01
C TRP A 60 2.97 -6.56 -13.86
N ASP A 61 3.03 -6.83 -15.17
CA ASP A 61 3.92 -6.09 -16.09
C ASP A 61 3.51 -4.61 -16.23
N GLN A 62 2.31 -4.26 -15.80
CA GLN A 62 1.81 -2.89 -15.82
C GLN A 62 2.03 -2.16 -14.49
N ILE A 63 2.68 -2.82 -13.54
CA ILE A 63 2.95 -2.25 -12.21
C ILE A 63 4.45 -2.02 -12.09
N PHE A 64 4.84 -0.82 -11.66
CA PHE A 64 6.24 -0.42 -11.57
C PHE A 64 6.57 0.04 -10.15
N PRO A 65 7.80 -0.21 -9.66
CA PRO A 65 8.23 0.37 -8.39
C PRO A 65 8.13 1.90 -8.44
N ASP A 66 7.73 2.51 -7.34
CA ASP A 66 7.66 3.96 -7.25
C ASP A 66 9.06 4.51 -6.94
N PRO A 67 9.70 5.23 -7.88
CA PRO A 67 11.07 5.72 -7.67
C PRO A 67 11.16 6.83 -6.61
N GLU A 68 10.05 7.49 -6.31
CA GLU A 68 10.01 8.55 -5.30
C GLU A 68 9.83 8.00 -3.89
N ARG A 69 9.47 6.71 -3.78
CA ARG A 69 9.23 6.05 -2.50
C ARG A 69 9.97 4.71 -2.45
N PRO A 70 11.32 4.73 -2.31
CA PRO A 70 12.10 3.49 -2.32
C PRO A 70 12.03 2.71 -1.01
N TYR A 71 11.35 3.22 0.00
CA TYR A 71 11.22 2.59 1.31
C TYR A 71 9.93 1.78 1.39
N ASN A 72 9.85 0.89 2.38
CA ASN A 72 8.68 0.03 2.59
C ASN A 72 7.69 0.73 3.52
N ARG A 73 6.40 0.65 3.21
CA ARG A 73 5.31 1.25 3.99
C ARG A 73 5.29 0.80 5.45
N PHE A 74 5.71 -0.43 5.69
CA PHE A 74 5.69 -1.02 7.04
C PHE A 74 7.06 -1.01 7.72
N SER A 75 8.05 -0.34 7.11
CA SER A 75 9.39 -0.26 7.68
C SER A 75 9.49 0.85 8.74
N THR A 76 10.46 0.68 9.63
CA THR A 76 10.77 1.71 10.63
C THR A 76 11.20 3.02 9.95
N GLU A 77 11.94 2.92 8.85
CA GLU A 77 12.39 4.06 8.06
C GLU A 77 11.20 4.93 7.60
N TYR A 78 10.15 4.29 7.09
CA TYR A 78 8.96 5.02 6.66
C TYR A 78 8.28 5.71 7.85
N THR A 79 8.18 5.03 8.96
CA THR A 79 7.57 5.59 10.18
C THR A 79 8.31 6.84 10.64
N GLU A 80 9.66 6.81 10.63
CA GLU A 80 10.49 7.95 11.00
C GLU A 80 10.29 9.13 10.06
N ILE A 81 10.20 8.87 8.75
CA ILE A 81 9.98 9.92 7.74
C ILE A 81 8.64 10.60 7.98
N VAL A 82 7.58 9.82 8.20
CA VAL A 82 6.23 10.36 8.43
C VAL A 82 6.17 11.18 9.72
N GLU A 83 6.80 10.70 10.78
CA GLU A 83 6.85 11.43 12.06
C GLU A 83 7.57 12.76 11.92
N ASN A 84 8.62 12.81 11.12
CA ASN A 84 9.38 14.05 10.91
C ASN A 84 8.61 15.08 10.07
N LEU A 85 7.57 14.66 9.36
CA LEU A 85 6.74 15.55 8.55
C LEU A 85 5.57 16.15 9.31
N LYS A 86 5.33 15.72 10.52
CA LYS A 86 4.23 16.24 11.34
C LYS A 86 4.56 17.58 11.99
#